data_b55a3df20c4b81f18a93014869966f9f
#
_entry.id   b55a3df20c4b81f18a93014869966f9f
#
_cell.length_a   1.000
_cell.length_b   1.000
_cell.length_c   1.000
_cell.angle_alpha   90.00
_cell.angle_beta   90.00
_cell.angle_gamma   90.00
#
_symmetry.space_group_name_H-M   'P 1'
#
loop_
_entity.id
_entity.type
_entity.pdbx_description
1 polymer ?
#
loop_
_entity_poly.entity_id
_entity_poly.type
_entity_poly.pdbx_seq_one_letter_code
_entity_poly.pdbx_strand_id
1 'polypeptide(L)'
;IYNSEKLKNGSNELIYALIALDAADIQIPGNAKWNRASIIRALGEFQNPTTGGIGLTDAKGGSSDITAMALQALAVYRNHNTAAKNISDKALTYLANAMGDDFGYGTCESTAQVLLALTSMGIDPLSDDFGTVNMNMITNLTGYIQSDNGFSHSMSISKSSEMSTVQALQAL
;
A
#
# COMPACT_ATOMS: atom_id res chain seq x y z
N ILE A 1 -11.83 19.94 -6.88
CA ILE A 1 -11.57 18.56 -6.43
C ILE A 1 -12.86 17.92 -5.91
N TYR A 2 -13.57 18.51 -4.92
CA TYR A 2 -14.72 17.87 -4.24
C TYR A 2 -15.90 17.51 -5.14
N ASN A 3 -16.05 18.13 -6.28
CA ASN A 3 -17.14 17.90 -7.25
C ASN A 3 -16.64 17.40 -8.60
N SER A 4 -15.40 16.90 -8.68
CA SER A 4 -14.86 16.33 -9.91
C SER A 4 -15.65 15.11 -10.35
N GLU A 5 -15.98 15.04 -11.64
CA GLU A 5 -16.57 13.82 -12.24
C GLU A 5 -15.51 12.72 -12.44
N LYS A 6 -14.21 13.07 -12.36
CA LYS A 6 -13.11 12.22 -12.78
C LYS A 6 -12.28 11.61 -11.65
N LEU A 7 -12.76 11.58 -10.40
CA LEU A 7 -11.97 11.01 -9.30
C LEU A 7 -11.90 9.47 -9.32
N LYS A 8 -12.27 8.81 -10.41
CA LYS A 8 -12.29 7.35 -10.56
C LYS A 8 -11.52 6.83 -11.77
N ASN A 9 -10.52 7.56 -12.25
CA ASN A 9 -9.69 7.06 -13.35
C ASN A 9 -8.75 5.92 -12.92
N GLY A 10 -8.52 5.79 -11.61
CA GLY A 10 -7.72 4.72 -11.02
C GLY A 10 -7.72 4.81 -9.49
N SER A 11 -7.35 3.72 -8.84
CA SER A 11 -7.28 3.64 -7.37
C SER A 11 -6.27 4.63 -6.76
N ASN A 12 -5.19 4.96 -7.48
CA ASN A 12 -4.19 5.93 -7.02
C ASN A 12 -4.79 7.31 -6.74
N GLU A 13 -5.74 7.77 -7.56
CA GLU A 13 -6.40 9.06 -7.31
C GLU A 13 -7.12 9.07 -5.96
N LEU A 14 -7.79 7.96 -5.62
CA LEU A 14 -8.54 7.81 -4.38
C LEU A 14 -7.61 7.68 -3.18
N ILE A 15 -6.53 6.89 -3.31
CA ILE A 15 -5.50 6.70 -2.29
C ILE A 15 -4.87 8.05 -1.92
N TYR A 16 -4.32 8.75 -2.92
CA TYR A 16 -3.65 10.03 -2.66
C TYR A 16 -4.63 11.14 -2.26
N ALA A 17 -5.90 11.08 -2.68
CA ALA A 17 -6.91 12.01 -2.20
C ALA A 17 -7.14 11.86 -0.68
N LEU A 18 -7.24 10.62 -0.16
CA LEU A 18 -7.36 10.37 1.28
C LEU A 18 -6.10 10.87 2.03
N ILE A 19 -4.92 10.46 1.59
CA ILE A 19 -3.66 10.85 2.22
C ILE A 19 -3.51 12.38 2.27
N ALA A 20 -3.79 13.06 1.16
CA ALA A 20 -3.67 14.52 1.09
C ALA A 20 -4.70 15.24 1.97
N LEU A 21 -5.95 14.75 2.01
CA LEU A 21 -7.00 15.31 2.86
C LEU A 21 -6.67 15.18 4.34
N ASP A 22 -6.04 14.08 4.74
CA ASP A 22 -5.70 13.80 6.13
C ASP A 22 -4.41 14.52 6.55
N ALA A 23 -3.38 14.48 5.71
CA ALA A 23 -2.11 15.16 5.98
C ALA A 23 -2.25 16.67 6.15
N ALA A 24 -3.20 17.28 5.44
CA ALA A 24 -3.46 18.72 5.50
C ALA A 24 -4.67 19.09 6.39
N ASP A 25 -5.25 18.14 7.12
CA ASP A 25 -6.46 18.29 7.95
C ASP A 25 -7.59 19.08 7.23
N ILE A 26 -7.82 18.73 5.95
CA ILE A 26 -8.79 19.44 5.11
C ILE A 26 -10.21 19.15 5.56
N GLN A 27 -10.94 20.20 5.94
CA GLN A 27 -12.38 20.13 6.19
C GLN A 27 -13.14 20.13 4.87
N ILE A 28 -13.93 19.07 4.63
CA ILE A 28 -14.70 18.91 3.40
C ILE A 28 -16.07 19.56 3.58
N PRO A 29 -16.52 20.44 2.65
CA PRO A 29 -17.87 21.01 2.69
C PRO A 29 -18.95 19.93 2.73
N GLY A 30 -20.01 20.13 3.54
CA GLY A 30 -21.07 19.13 3.72
C GLY A 30 -21.85 18.79 2.45
N ASN A 31 -21.86 19.69 1.45
CA ASN A 31 -22.49 19.49 0.14
C ASN A 31 -21.52 18.93 -0.92
N ALA A 32 -20.31 18.53 -0.54
CA ALA A 32 -19.33 17.97 -1.48
C ALA A 32 -19.76 16.61 -2.02
N LYS A 33 -19.62 16.39 -3.31
CA LYS A 33 -19.85 15.06 -3.96
C LYS A 33 -18.91 14.01 -3.41
N TRP A 34 -17.65 14.39 -3.18
CA TRP A 34 -16.62 13.54 -2.62
C TRP A 34 -16.31 13.94 -1.18
N ASN A 35 -16.44 12.99 -0.29
CA ASN A 35 -16.00 13.06 1.10
C ASN A 35 -15.23 11.77 1.43
N ARG A 36 -14.56 11.72 2.58
CA ARG A 36 -13.74 10.57 2.99
C ARG A 36 -14.49 9.24 2.88
N ALA A 37 -15.74 9.18 3.34
CA ALA A 37 -16.54 7.95 3.27
C ALA A 37 -16.87 7.53 1.82
N SER A 38 -17.16 8.48 0.93
CA SER A 38 -17.41 8.18 -0.49
C SER A 38 -16.13 7.75 -1.22
N ILE A 39 -14.98 8.34 -0.88
CA ILE A 39 -13.68 7.95 -1.43
C ILE A 39 -13.32 6.53 -0.98
N ILE A 40 -13.48 6.19 0.30
CA ILE A 40 -13.24 4.85 0.83
C ILE A 40 -14.12 3.82 0.12
N ARG A 41 -15.42 4.09 -0.06
CA ARG A 41 -16.30 3.18 -0.80
C ARG A 41 -15.87 3.00 -2.26
N ALA A 42 -15.51 4.10 -2.92
CA ALA A 42 -15.02 4.05 -4.30
C ALA A 42 -13.71 3.27 -4.44
N LEU A 43 -12.81 3.37 -3.46
CA LEU A 43 -11.59 2.56 -3.42
C LEU A 43 -11.90 1.06 -3.35
N GLY A 44 -12.95 0.67 -2.61
CA GLY A 44 -13.43 -0.70 -2.54
C GLY A 44 -13.91 -1.27 -3.89
N GLU A 45 -14.29 -0.42 -4.86
CA GLU A 45 -14.67 -0.86 -6.21
C GLU A 45 -13.47 -1.38 -7.02
N PHE A 46 -12.23 -1.08 -6.62
CA PHE A 46 -10.99 -1.59 -7.20
C PHE A 46 -10.48 -2.85 -6.52
N GLN A 47 -11.14 -3.30 -5.44
CA GLN A 47 -10.74 -4.52 -4.73
C GLN A 47 -11.30 -5.76 -5.41
N ASN A 48 -10.42 -6.71 -5.76
CA ASN A 48 -10.83 -8.01 -6.28
C ASN A 48 -11.65 -8.78 -5.22
N PRO A 49 -12.88 -9.17 -5.52
CA PRO A 49 -13.76 -9.79 -4.53
C PRO A 49 -13.28 -11.16 -4.05
N THR A 50 -12.49 -11.87 -4.87
CA THR A 50 -11.99 -13.21 -4.59
C THR A 50 -10.66 -13.18 -3.86
N THR A 51 -9.70 -12.39 -4.35
CA THR A 51 -8.34 -12.37 -3.79
C THR A 51 -8.15 -11.33 -2.69
N GLY A 52 -8.93 -10.25 -2.72
CA GLY A 52 -8.78 -9.12 -1.80
C GLY A 52 -7.75 -8.07 -2.24
N GLY A 53 -6.98 -8.34 -3.28
CA GLY A 53 -5.99 -7.39 -3.83
C GLY A 53 -6.66 -6.19 -4.51
N ILE A 54 -6.02 -5.02 -4.44
CA ILE A 54 -6.50 -3.80 -5.06
C ILE A 54 -5.73 -3.56 -6.36
N GLY A 55 -6.47 -3.40 -7.45
CA GLY A 55 -5.91 -3.10 -8.77
C GLY A 55 -5.79 -1.61 -9.02
N LEU A 56 -4.93 -1.22 -9.98
CA LEU A 56 -4.74 0.18 -10.36
C LEU A 56 -5.96 0.74 -11.10
N THR A 57 -6.49 -0.01 -12.05
CA THR A 57 -7.53 0.47 -12.98
C THR A 57 -8.87 -0.24 -12.81
N ASP A 58 -8.88 -1.46 -12.28
CA ASP A 58 -10.08 -2.25 -12.06
C ASP A 58 -9.88 -3.31 -10.96
N ALA A 59 -10.94 -4.02 -10.61
CA ALA A 59 -10.95 -5.08 -9.60
C ALA A 59 -10.59 -6.49 -10.13
N LYS A 60 -10.12 -6.63 -11.37
CA LYS A 60 -9.83 -7.94 -11.96
C LYS A 60 -8.53 -8.54 -11.47
N GLY A 61 -7.57 -7.69 -11.15
CA GLY A 61 -6.29 -8.08 -10.58
C GLY A 61 -5.99 -7.29 -9.31
N GLY A 62 -4.96 -7.73 -8.56
CA GLY A 62 -4.39 -6.99 -7.46
C GLY A 62 -2.90 -6.82 -7.68
N SER A 63 -2.31 -5.75 -7.16
CA SER A 63 -0.87 -5.56 -7.11
C SER A 63 -0.48 -5.29 -5.67
N SER A 64 0.65 -5.82 -5.23
CA SER A 64 1.07 -5.73 -3.83
C SER A 64 1.35 -4.30 -3.41
N ASP A 65 1.99 -3.51 -4.27
CA ASP A 65 2.27 -2.10 -4.03
C ASP A 65 0.99 -1.25 -3.96
N ILE A 66 0.06 -1.38 -4.92
CA ILE A 66 -1.22 -0.65 -4.90
C ILE A 66 -2.06 -1.05 -3.69
N THR A 67 -2.11 -2.35 -3.36
CA THR A 67 -2.83 -2.85 -2.18
C THR A 67 -2.22 -2.27 -0.90
N ALA A 68 -0.90 -2.24 -0.80
CA ALA A 68 -0.19 -1.67 0.33
C ALA A 68 -0.41 -0.15 0.46
N MET A 69 -0.35 0.60 -0.63
CA MET A 69 -0.64 2.04 -0.64
C MET A 69 -2.09 2.33 -0.20
N ALA A 70 -3.04 1.49 -0.62
CA ALA A 70 -4.43 1.60 -0.17
C ALA A 70 -4.56 1.35 1.34
N LEU A 71 -3.83 0.38 1.90
CA LEU A 71 -3.81 0.12 3.34
C LEU A 71 -3.26 1.32 4.12
N GLN A 72 -2.18 1.96 3.65
CA GLN A 72 -1.66 3.18 4.27
C GLN A 72 -2.74 4.27 4.34
N ALA A 73 -3.46 4.51 3.24
CA ALA A 73 -4.54 5.49 3.20
C ALA A 73 -5.74 5.11 4.10
N LEU A 74 -5.99 3.82 4.32
CA LEU A 74 -7.11 3.32 5.12
C LEU A 74 -6.78 3.16 6.61
N ALA A 75 -5.51 3.21 6.99
CA ALA A 75 -5.05 2.92 8.34
C ALA A 75 -5.77 3.74 9.42
N VAL A 76 -5.91 5.04 9.20
CA VAL A 76 -6.58 5.95 10.15
C VAL A 76 -8.09 5.70 10.25
N TYR A 77 -8.71 5.01 9.28
CA TYR A 77 -10.16 4.77 9.23
C TYR A 77 -10.56 3.38 9.73
N ARG A 78 -9.66 2.41 9.74
CA ARG A 78 -9.95 1.00 9.97
C ARG A 78 -10.76 0.73 11.24
N ASN A 79 -10.49 1.47 12.32
CA ASN A 79 -11.10 1.23 13.62
C ASN A 79 -12.47 1.89 13.82
N HIS A 80 -12.89 2.79 12.91
CA HIS A 80 -14.14 3.55 13.06
C HIS A 80 -14.98 3.64 11.78
N ASN A 81 -14.56 2.95 10.70
CA ASN A 81 -15.30 2.88 9.44
C ASN A 81 -15.37 1.43 8.95
N THR A 82 -16.58 0.86 8.93
CA THR A 82 -16.81 -0.54 8.56
C THR A 82 -16.34 -0.87 7.14
N ALA A 83 -16.51 0.04 6.18
CA ALA A 83 -16.05 -0.19 4.81
C ALA A 83 -14.51 -0.23 4.76
N ALA A 84 -13.82 0.71 5.41
CA ALA A 84 -12.37 0.71 5.51
C ALA A 84 -11.86 -0.57 6.19
N LYS A 85 -12.50 -1.00 7.29
CA LYS A 85 -12.15 -2.25 7.96
C LYS A 85 -12.25 -3.45 7.01
N ASN A 86 -13.39 -3.61 6.34
CA ASN A 86 -13.62 -4.75 5.45
C ASN A 86 -12.65 -4.78 4.26
N ILE A 87 -12.35 -3.62 3.68
CA ILE A 87 -11.35 -3.49 2.61
C ILE A 87 -9.97 -3.87 3.13
N SER A 88 -9.58 -3.33 4.29
CA SER A 88 -8.27 -3.57 4.88
C SER A 88 -8.05 -5.04 5.26
N ASP A 89 -9.05 -5.70 5.87
CA ASP A 89 -8.92 -7.09 6.29
C ASP A 89 -8.70 -8.03 5.09
N LYS A 90 -9.40 -7.81 3.97
CA LYS A 90 -9.18 -8.56 2.73
C LYS A 90 -7.83 -8.23 2.09
N ALA A 91 -7.43 -6.97 2.10
CA ALA A 91 -6.16 -6.52 1.54
C ALA A 91 -4.97 -7.12 2.32
N LEU A 92 -5.03 -7.19 3.64
CA LEU A 92 -4.03 -7.85 4.47
C LEU A 92 -3.93 -9.34 4.15
N THR A 93 -5.08 -10.02 4.01
CA THR A 93 -5.10 -11.44 3.58
C THR A 93 -4.45 -11.63 2.21
N TYR A 94 -4.73 -10.73 1.26
CA TYR A 94 -4.09 -10.76 -0.05
C TYR A 94 -2.57 -10.61 0.05
N LEU A 95 -2.06 -9.65 0.84
CA LEU A 95 -0.63 -9.44 1.00
C LEU A 95 0.06 -10.66 1.65
N ALA A 96 -0.57 -11.24 2.68
CA ALA A 96 -0.04 -12.46 3.30
C ALA A 96 0.08 -13.63 2.30
N ASN A 97 -0.89 -13.78 1.39
CA ASN A 97 -0.86 -14.81 0.35
C ASN A 97 0.06 -14.50 -0.84
N ALA A 98 0.39 -13.23 -1.07
CA ALA A 98 1.23 -12.78 -2.17
C ALA A 98 2.71 -12.70 -1.82
N MET A 99 3.06 -12.87 -0.55
CA MET A 99 4.45 -12.85 -0.08
C MET A 99 5.22 -14.04 -0.66
N GLY A 100 6.42 -13.78 -1.19
CA GLY A 100 7.31 -14.82 -1.71
C GLY A 100 8.00 -15.61 -0.59
N ASP A 101 8.62 -16.74 -0.97
CA ASP A 101 9.40 -17.58 -0.04
C ASP A 101 10.61 -16.84 0.54
N ASP A 102 11.05 -15.76 -0.10
CA ASP A 102 12.11 -14.85 0.36
C ASP A 102 11.60 -13.71 1.25
N PHE A 103 10.34 -13.76 1.67
CA PHE A 103 9.64 -12.73 2.44
C PHE A 103 9.55 -11.36 1.76
N GLY A 104 9.68 -11.30 0.43
CA GLY A 104 9.55 -10.11 -0.38
C GLY A 104 8.33 -10.13 -1.30
N TYR A 105 8.21 -9.08 -2.08
CA TYR A 105 7.12 -8.89 -3.05
C TYR A 105 7.63 -8.69 -4.49
N GLY A 106 8.79 -9.31 -4.80
CA GLY A 106 9.38 -9.37 -6.14
C GLY A 106 10.15 -8.13 -6.56
N THR A 107 9.85 -6.95 -6.01
CA THR A 107 10.61 -5.72 -6.24
C THR A 107 10.90 -4.98 -4.94
N CYS A 108 11.92 -4.12 -4.97
CA CYS A 108 12.28 -3.25 -3.85
C CYS A 108 11.09 -2.37 -3.43
N GLU A 109 10.45 -1.72 -4.40
CA GLU A 109 9.33 -0.81 -4.15
C GLU A 109 8.13 -1.53 -3.56
N SER A 110 7.76 -2.68 -4.10
CA SER A 110 6.61 -3.45 -3.58
C SER A 110 6.85 -3.91 -2.15
N THR A 111 8.06 -4.40 -1.84
CA THR A 111 8.43 -4.80 -0.46
C THR A 111 8.41 -3.59 0.49
N ALA A 112 8.98 -2.46 0.07
CA ALA A 112 8.98 -1.22 0.85
C ALA A 112 7.55 -0.71 1.13
N GLN A 113 6.67 -0.71 0.13
CA GLN A 113 5.27 -0.29 0.30
C GLN A 113 4.52 -1.19 1.27
N VAL A 114 4.77 -2.50 1.26
CA VAL A 114 4.13 -3.43 2.22
C VAL A 114 4.65 -3.20 3.64
N LEU A 115 5.95 -2.98 3.84
CA LEU A 115 6.49 -2.60 5.15
C LEU A 115 5.81 -1.33 5.70
N LEU A 116 5.70 -0.27 4.88
CA LEU A 116 5.00 0.96 5.24
C LEU A 116 3.52 0.71 5.56
N ALA A 117 2.85 -0.18 4.83
CA ALA A 117 1.45 -0.50 5.06
C ALA A 117 1.26 -1.20 6.41
N LEU A 118 2.06 -2.21 6.73
CA LEU A 118 1.97 -2.94 7.99
C LEU A 118 2.21 -2.01 9.19
N THR A 119 3.28 -1.21 9.15
CA THR A 119 3.57 -0.24 10.22
C THR A 119 2.46 0.80 10.37
N SER A 120 1.90 1.31 9.26
CA SER A 120 0.75 2.24 9.29
C SER A 120 -0.49 1.61 9.92
N MET A 121 -0.67 0.29 9.75
CA MET A 121 -1.76 -0.49 10.33
C MET A 121 -1.50 -0.89 11.79
N GLY A 122 -0.35 -0.56 12.36
CA GLY A 122 0.07 -0.98 13.69
C GLY A 122 0.40 -2.47 13.78
N ILE A 123 0.75 -3.10 12.65
CA ILE A 123 1.16 -4.51 12.57
C ILE A 123 2.69 -4.54 12.56
N ASP A 124 3.27 -5.38 13.42
CA ASP A 124 4.72 -5.59 13.45
C ASP A 124 5.15 -6.43 12.23
N PRO A 125 5.94 -5.86 11.31
CA PRO A 125 6.41 -6.58 10.12
C PRO A 125 7.43 -7.68 10.46
N LEU A 126 7.92 -7.73 11.69
CA LEU A 126 8.82 -8.78 12.20
C LEU A 126 8.08 -9.87 12.98
N SER A 127 6.74 -9.80 13.08
CA SER A 127 5.95 -10.87 13.69
C SER A 127 6.06 -12.18 12.88
N ASP A 128 5.79 -13.31 13.54
CA ASP A 128 5.89 -14.64 12.94
C ASP A 128 5.01 -14.82 11.67
N ASP A 129 3.98 -13.99 11.50
CA ASP A 129 3.13 -13.97 10.31
C ASP A 129 3.85 -13.43 9.06
N PHE A 130 4.94 -12.67 9.24
CA PHE A 130 5.66 -11.96 8.16
C PHE A 130 7.15 -12.29 8.08
N GLY A 131 7.61 -13.34 8.76
CA GLY A 131 8.99 -13.75 8.68
C GLY A 131 9.51 -14.50 9.89
N THR A 132 10.81 -14.69 9.92
CA THR A 132 11.57 -15.26 11.04
C THR A 132 12.64 -14.27 11.47
N VAL A 133 13.31 -14.53 12.59
CA VAL A 133 14.43 -13.69 13.09
C VAL A 133 15.51 -13.48 12.02
N ASN A 134 15.76 -14.46 11.19
CA ASN A 134 16.84 -14.43 10.19
C ASN A 134 16.38 -14.13 8.76
N MET A 135 15.09 -14.27 8.47
CA MET A 135 14.51 -14.06 7.13
C MET A 135 13.16 -13.34 7.29
N ASN A 136 13.09 -12.10 6.90
CA ASN A 136 11.92 -11.25 6.98
C ASN A 136 11.97 -10.17 5.89
N MET A 137 10.93 -9.35 5.80
CA MET A 137 10.85 -8.30 4.79
C MET A 137 11.99 -7.27 4.86
N ILE A 138 12.54 -6.99 6.05
CA ILE A 138 13.68 -6.06 6.19
C ILE A 138 14.93 -6.71 5.59
N THR A 139 15.20 -7.97 5.90
CA THR A 139 16.34 -8.68 5.28
C THR A 139 16.18 -8.85 3.77
N ASN A 140 14.97 -9.09 3.28
CA ASN A 140 14.68 -9.06 1.84
C ASN A 140 14.98 -7.68 1.25
N LEU A 141 14.44 -6.60 1.85
CA LEU A 141 14.63 -5.23 1.36
C LEU A 141 16.10 -4.83 1.32
N THR A 142 16.89 -5.18 2.32
CA THR A 142 18.34 -4.91 2.33
C THR A 142 19.10 -5.68 1.25
N GLY A 143 18.56 -6.75 0.71
CA GLY A 143 19.12 -7.49 -0.42
C GLY A 143 19.16 -6.70 -1.74
N TYR A 144 18.44 -5.58 -1.83
CA TYR A 144 18.46 -4.70 -3.01
C TYR A 144 19.55 -3.62 -2.95
N ILE A 145 20.34 -3.55 -1.86
CA ILE A 145 21.42 -2.56 -1.71
C ILE A 145 22.53 -2.81 -2.73
N GLN A 146 22.95 -1.75 -3.40
CA GLN A 146 24.02 -1.76 -4.40
C GLN A 146 25.34 -1.19 -3.83
N SER A 147 26.42 -1.33 -4.59
CA SER A 147 27.76 -0.88 -4.17
C SER A 147 27.89 0.65 -3.96
N ASP A 148 26.95 1.43 -4.50
CA ASP A 148 26.83 2.87 -4.29
C ASP A 148 25.96 3.26 -3.10
N ASN A 149 25.53 2.27 -2.28
CA ASN A 149 24.60 2.39 -1.15
C ASN A 149 23.16 2.80 -1.53
N GLY A 150 22.82 2.83 -2.82
CA GLY A 150 21.44 2.95 -3.28
C GLY A 150 20.76 1.60 -3.40
N PHE A 151 19.46 1.60 -3.64
CA PHE A 151 18.67 0.38 -3.83
C PHE A 151 18.32 0.20 -5.30
N SER A 152 18.42 -1.04 -5.81
CA SER A 152 17.97 -1.39 -7.17
C SER A 152 16.50 -1.77 -7.18
N HIS A 153 15.86 -1.68 -8.34
CA HIS A 153 14.48 -2.14 -8.54
C HIS A 153 14.33 -3.67 -8.34
N SER A 154 15.32 -4.42 -8.80
CA SER A 154 15.34 -5.89 -8.73
C SER A 154 16.72 -6.35 -8.26
N MET A 155 16.79 -7.47 -7.52
CA MET A 155 18.05 -8.08 -7.07
C MET A 155 18.94 -8.54 -8.24
N SER A 156 18.37 -8.73 -9.44
CA SER A 156 19.12 -9.08 -10.65
C SER A 156 19.78 -7.88 -11.36
N ILE A 157 19.49 -6.65 -10.91
CA ILE A 157 20.02 -5.41 -11.50
C ILE A 157 21.09 -4.84 -10.58
N SER A 158 22.30 -4.66 -11.09
CA SER A 158 23.46 -4.11 -10.35
C SER A 158 23.55 -2.57 -10.38
N LYS A 159 22.43 -1.88 -10.59
CA LYS A 159 22.37 -0.42 -10.63
C LYS A 159 21.25 0.07 -9.72
N SER A 160 21.57 1.00 -8.83
CA SER A 160 20.58 1.67 -8.01
C SER A 160 19.60 2.52 -8.82
N SER A 161 18.41 2.72 -8.28
CA SER A 161 17.35 3.58 -8.79
C SER A 161 17.00 4.60 -7.71
N GLU A 162 16.81 5.84 -8.11
CA GLU A 162 16.39 6.90 -7.20
C GLU A 162 15.04 6.55 -6.52
N MET A 163 14.07 6.08 -7.30
CA MET A 163 12.75 5.69 -6.79
C MET A 163 12.84 4.53 -5.78
N SER A 164 13.58 3.46 -6.12
CA SER A 164 13.78 2.33 -5.22
C SER A 164 14.47 2.77 -3.92
N THR A 165 15.51 3.60 -4.05
CA THR A 165 16.27 4.11 -2.90
C THR A 165 15.40 4.95 -1.97
N VAL A 166 14.61 5.89 -2.51
CA VAL A 166 13.72 6.73 -1.71
C VAL A 166 12.67 5.89 -0.99
N GLN A 167 12.02 4.95 -1.69
CA GLN A 167 10.98 4.12 -1.07
C GLN A 167 11.53 3.15 -0.02
N ALA A 168 12.69 2.54 -0.27
CA ALA A 168 13.34 1.67 0.71
C ALA A 168 13.72 2.44 1.98
N LEU A 169 14.32 3.63 1.84
CA LEU A 169 14.69 4.47 2.98
C LEU A 169 13.48 5.00 3.77
N GLN A 170 12.33 5.14 3.15
CA GLN A 170 11.09 5.49 3.86
C GLN A 170 10.53 4.33 4.67
N ALA A 171 10.83 3.09 4.26
CA ALA A 171 10.31 1.88 4.88
C ALA A 171 11.19 1.34 6.02
N LEU A 172 12.48 1.68 6.02
CA LEU A 172 13.47 1.32 7.05
C LEU A 172 13.48 2.33 8.18
#